data_bf0dd38857e599f67fafe73c14a0506f
#
_entry.id   bf0dd38857e599f67fafe73c14a0506f
#
_cell.length_a   1.000
_cell.length_b   1.000
_cell.length_c   1.000
_cell.angle_alpha   90.00
_cell.angle_beta   90.00
_cell.angle_gamma   90.00
#
_symmetry.space_group_name_H-M   'P 1'
#
loop_
_entity.id
_entity.type
_entity.pdbx_description
1 polymer ?
#
loop_
_entity_poly.entity_id
_entity_poly.type
_entity_poly.pdbx_seq_one_letter_code
_entity_poly.pdbx_strand_id
1 'polypeptide(L)'
;MKNYRWGILGIGKIAEKFAADLALLPQARLTAAASRSEDRAADFARRHDAPLHFGSYEALAACPDVDIIYIATPHVAHCEAAMMCLEQGKAVLCEKPLAMNASQVERMMDASARHNAFLMEAVWTRFMPPTLTMLELIQSNAIGQVTAVKADFGFAARYDPEGRLFNPALGGGALLDIGIYPAFLALLVLGAPTRIRAASAFGPSGVDEDTGMMFEYDNGALAHLHANIRYDTPIEAQIYGTTGHIHLHSRWHHARELTLHRKGSTPEVFRFDYPGLGYQFEAEEVMRCLDAGLRESPLLPLHFSLSLAKLLDQTALEAAR
;
A
#
# COMPACT_ATOMS: atom_id res chain seq x y z
N MET A 1 25.30 -6.73 9.98
CA MET A 1 23.86 -6.41 9.85
C MET A 1 23.08 -7.47 10.60
N LYS A 2 22.03 -7.09 11.28
CA LYS A 2 21.17 -8.00 12.03
C LYS A 2 20.33 -8.83 11.04
N ASN A 3 20.17 -10.12 11.31
CA ASN A 3 19.24 -10.97 10.57
C ASN A 3 17.87 -10.87 11.24
N TYR A 4 16.86 -10.52 10.46
CA TYR A 4 15.47 -10.37 10.93
C TYR A 4 14.64 -11.61 10.62
N ARG A 5 13.89 -12.05 11.64
CA ARG A 5 13.00 -13.22 11.58
C ARG A 5 11.57 -12.74 11.33
N TRP A 6 11.08 -13.04 10.13
CA TRP A 6 9.77 -12.60 9.68
C TRP A 6 8.70 -13.67 9.92
N GLY A 7 7.53 -13.23 10.34
CA GLY A 7 6.31 -14.01 10.35
C GLY A 7 5.31 -13.47 9.34
N ILE A 8 4.53 -14.34 8.69
CA ILE A 8 3.42 -13.93 7.81
C ILE A 8 2.10 -14.35 8.45
N LEU A 9 1.23 -13.38 8.68
CA LEU A 9 -0.09 -13.52 9.26
C LEU A 9 -1.15 -13.36 8.16
N GLY A 10 -1.81 -14.49 7.79
CA GLY A 10 -2.71 -14.54 6.64
C GLY A 10 -1.96 -14.96 5.36
N ILE A 11 -2.36 -16.11 4.81
CA ILE A 11 -1.65 -16.77 3.69
C ILE A 11 -2.50 -16.75 2.42
N GLY A 12 -2.74 -15.53 1.91
CA GLY A 12 -3.41 -15.29 0.63
C GLY A 12 -2.42 -15.14 -0.53
N LYS A 13 -2.95 -14.74 -1.70
CA LYS A 13 -2.13 -14.51 -2.92
C LYS A 13 -1.04 -13.46 -2.71
N ILE A 14 -1.28 -12.45 -1.88
CA ILE A 14 -0.28 -11.41 -1.61
C ILE A 14 0.85 -11.93 -0.74
N ALA A 15 0.55 -12.79 0.24
CA ALA A 15 1.55 -13.44 1.09
C ALA A 15 2.54 -14.28 0.28
N GLU A 16 2.09 -14.98 -0.78
CA GLU A 16 2.97 -15.72 -1.70
C GLU A 16 3.97 -14.80 -2.40
N LYS A 17 3.49 -13.67 -2.90
CA LYS A 17 4.33 -12.67 -3.59
C LYS A 17 5.34 -12.04 -2.65
N PHE A 18 4.86 -11.64 -1.47
CA PHE A 18 5.73 -11.04 -0.44
C PHE A 18 6.81 -12.02 0.03
N ALA A 19 6.45 -13.29 0.30
CA ALA A 19 7.41 -14.30 0.72
C ALA A 19 8.48 -14.57 -0.34
N ALA A 20 8.11 -14.57 -1.63
CA ALA A 20 9.04 -14.74 -2.73
C ALA A 20 10.03 -13.56 -2.84
N ASP A 21 9.55 -12.32 -2.69
CA ASP A 21 10.39 -11.13 -2.73
C ASP A 21 11.24 -10.98 -1.44
N LEU A 22 10.69 -11.37 -0.29
CA LEU A 22 11.44 -11.39 0.99
C LEU A 22 12.68 -12.30 0.91
N ALA A 23 12.57 -13.43 0.20
CA ALA A 23 13.68 -14.36 0.00
C ALA A 23 14.85 -13.78 -0.82
N LEU A 24 14.66 -12.64 -1.50
CA LEU A 24 15.72 -11.92 -2.19
C LEU A 24 16.64 -11.14 -1.24
N LEU A 25 16.21 -10.95 0.02
CA LEU A 25 16.91 -10.15 1.01
C LEU A 25 17.76 -11.02 1.93
N PRO A 26 19.12 -10.92 1.89
CA PRO A 26 19.99 -11.76 2.68
C PRO A 26 19.85 -11.55 4.20
N GLN A 27 19.30 -10.41 4.64
CA GLN A 27 19.07 -10.12 6.06
C GLN A 27 17.67 -10.51 6.54
N ALA A 28 16.78 -10.97 5.65
CA ALA A 28 15.43 -11.38 5.98
C ALA A 28 15.30 -12.91 5.92
N ARG A 29 14.70 -13.48 6.93
CA ARG A 29 14.36 -14.90 6.95
C ARG A 29 12.88 -15.09 7.28
N LEU A 30 12.13 -15.73 6.41
CA LEU A 30 10.80 -16.19 6.77
C LEU A 30 10.94 -17.32 7.80
N THR A 31 10.46 -17.08 9.00
CA THR A 31 10.60 -17.98 10.14
C THR A 31 9.29 -18.67 10.47
N ALA A 32 8.16 -18.00 10.26
CA ALA A 32 6.85 -18.53 10.63
C ALA A 32 5.75 -18.07 9.69
N ALA A 33 4.70 -18.88 9.57
CA ALA A 33 3.47 -18.52 8.89
C ALA A 33 2.24 -18.91 9.71
N ALA A 34 1.19 -18.10 9.68
CA ALA A 34 -0.05 -18.39 10.39
C ALA A 34 -1.29 -18.24 9.51
N SER A 35 -2.22 -19.13 9.73
CA SER A 35 -3.55 -19.14 9.12
C SER A 35 -4.56 -19.70 10.12
N ARG A 36 -5.86 -19.41 9.91
CA ARG A 36 -6.96 -20.06 10.66
C ARG A 36 -7.10 -21.55 10.36
N SER A 37 -6.37 -22.07 9.37
CA SER A 37 -6.23 -23.49 9.06
C SER A 37 -4.77 -23.86 9.23
N GLU A 38 -4.47 -24.77 10.13
CA GLU A 38 -3.11 -25.25 10.41
C GLU A 38 -2.51 -25.95 9.19
N ASP A 39 -3.29 -26.77 8.49
CA ASP A 39 -2.85 -27.47 7.27
C ASP A 39 -2.40 -26.47 6.18
N ARG A 40 -3.16 -25.38 6.01
CA ARG A 40 -2.77 -24.33 5.06
C ARG A 40 -1.50 -23.59 5.50
N ALA A 41 -1.36 -23.34 6.81
CA ALA A 41 -0.15 -22.72 7.36
C ALA A 41 1.06 -23.63 7.18
N ALA A 42 0.94 -24.93 7.45
CA ALA A 42 1.99 -25.93 7.25
C ALA A 42 2.39 -26.06 5.76
N ASP A 43 1.42 -26.07 4.84
CA ASP A 43 1.71 -26.14 3.41
C ASP A 43 2.44 -24.88 2.90
N PHE A 44 2.01 -23.70 3.32
CA PHE A 44 2.68 -22.44 3.00
C PHE A 44 4.10 -22.41 3.57
N ALA A 45 4.28 -22.74 4.84
CA ALA A 45 5.58 -22.78 5.51
C ALA A 45 6.56 -23.72 4.78
N ARG A 46 6.10 -24.90 4.38
CA ARG A 46 6.92 -25.87 3.62
C ARG A 46 7.35 -25.31 2.26
N ARG A 47 6.45 -24.61 1.52
CA ARG A 47 6.77 -24.05 0.19
C ARG A 47 7.74 -22.90 0.24
N HIS A 48 7.82 -22.20 1.37
CA HIS A 48 8.68 -21.03 1.56
C HIS A 48 9.80 -21.27 2.59
N ASP A 49 10.12 -22.53 2.91
CA ASP A 49 11.20 -22.93 3.82
C ASP A 49 11.12 -22.26 5.22
N ALA A 50 9.89 -21.97 5.68
CA ALA A 50 9.66 -21.45 7.02
C ALA A 50 9.62 -22.61 8.04
N PRO A 51 10.45 -22.60 9.10
CA PRO A 51 10.52 -23.70 10.05
C PRO A 51 9.30 -23.83 10.96
N LEU A 52 8.49 -22.78 11.11
CA LEU A 52 7.36 -22.74 12.02
C LEU A 52 6.06 -22.44 11.28
N HIS A 53 4.97 -23.03 11.74
CA HIS A 53 3.62 -22.73 11.29
C HIS A 53 2.63 -22.77 12.45
N PHE A 54 1.55 -22.01 12.35
CA PHE A 54 0.56 -21.88 13.40
C PHE A 54 -0.87 -21.89 12.84
N GLY A 55 -1.76 -22.61 13.52
CA GLY A 55 -3.20 -22.64 13.22
C GLY A 55 -3.97 -21.43 13.77
N SER A 56 -3.31 -20.52 14.47
CA SER A 56 -3.90 -19.28 15.00
C SER A 56 -2.95 -18.09 14.86
N TYR A 57 -3.52 -16.91 14.79
CA TYR A 57 -2.79 -15.65 14.67
C TYR A 57 -2.12 -15.26 16.01
N GLU A 58 -2.79 -15.59 17.13
CA GLU A 58 -2.30 -15.37 18.48
C GLU A 58 -1.00 -16.14 18.76
N ALA A 59 -0.94 -17.40 18.28
CA ALA A 59 0.25 -18.21 18.42
C ALA A 59 1.47 -17.62 17.67
N LEU A 60 1.24 -17.09 16.46
CA LEU A 60 2.29 -16.38 15.72
C LEU A 60 2.70 -15.10 16.44
N ALA A 61 1.75 -14.28 16.90
CA ALA A 61 2.05 -13.04 17.59
C ALA A 61 2.86 -13.26 18.87
N ALA A 62 2.58 -14.34 19.61
CA ALA A 62 3.30 -14.72 20.83
C ALA A 62 4.66 -15.41 20.55
N CYS A 63 4.98 -15.78 19.32
CA CYS A 63 6.19 -16.52 18.99
C CYS A 63 7.47 -15.70 19.28
N PRO A 64 8.38 -16.17 20.17
CA PRO A 64 9.61 -15.44 20.51
C PRO A 64 10.64 -15.45 19.37
N ASP A 65 10.47 -16.38 18.40
CA ASP A 65 11.37 -16.52 17.26
C ASP A 65 11.00 -15.65 16.07
N VAL A 66 10.02 -14.72 16.23
CA VAL A 66 9.60 -13.77 15.21
C VAL A 66 9.84 -12.35 15.69
N ASP A 67 10.53 -11.53 14.88
CA ASP A 67 10.82 -10.13 15.16
C ASP A 67 9.81 -9.20 14.49
N ILE A 68 9.42 -9.52 13.25
CA ILE A 68 8.56 -8.70 12.39
C ILE A 68 7.41 -9.56 11.87
N ILE A 69 6.20 -9.02 11.87
CA ILE A 69 5.03 -9.69 11.32
C ILE A 69 4.50 -8.88 10.13
N TYR A 70 4.44 -9.54 8.97
CA TYR A 70 3.71 -9.04 7.80
C TYR A 70 2.26 -9.53 7.87
N ILE A 71 1.31 -8.58 7.89
CA ILE A 71 -0.13 -8.87 7.98
C ILE A 71 -0.74 -8.80 6.58
N ALA A 72 -1.24 -9.94 6.11
CA ALA A 72 -1.82 -10.14 4.78
C ALA A 72 -3.25 -10.74 4.83
N THR A 73 -4.00 -10.36 5.85
CA THR A 73 -5.41 -10.75 6.04
C THR A 73 -6.34 -9.93 5.11
N PRO A 74 -7.65 -10.22 5.04
CA PRO A 74 -8.61 -9.27 4.48
C PRO A 74 -8.64 -7.95 5.26
N HIS A 75 -8.97 -6.86 4.60
CA HIS A 75 -8.92 -5.48 5.12
C HIS A 75 -9.58 -5.32 6.49
N VAL A 76 -10.76 -5.93 6.67
CA VAL A 76 -11.54 -5.87 7.92
C VAL A 76 -10.81 -6.44 9.14
N ALA A 77 -9.80 -7.28 8.94
CA ALA A 77 -9.06 -7.89 10.02
C ALA A 77 -7.72 -7.20 10.34
N HIS A 78 -7.30 -6.20 9.55
CA HIS A 78 -6.00 -5.54 9.70
C HIS A 78 -5.82 -4.92 11.09
N CYS A 79 -6.80 -4.11 11.53
CA CYS A 79 -6.72 -3.38 12.78
C CYS A 79 -6.51 -4.32 13.99
N GLU A 80 -7.39 -5.31 14.15
CA GLU A 80 -7.31 -6.22 15.31
C GLU A 80 -6.06 -7.10 15.25
N ALA A 81 -5.69 -7.59 14.05
CA ALA A 81 -4.46 -8.38 13.86
C ALA A 81 -3.20 -7.55 14.19
N ALA A 82 -3.15 -6.29 13.74
CA ALA A 82 -2.01 -5.41 14.03
C ALA A 82 -1.93 -5.08 15.53
N MET A 83 -3.04 -4.71 16.15
CA MET A 83 -3.08 -4.42 17.59
C MET A 83 -2.58 -5.61 18.40
N MET A 84 -3.05 -6.82 18.12
CA MET A 84 -2.60 -8.05 18.77
C MET A 84 -1.08 -8.26 18.65
N CYS A 85 -0.51 -8.02 17.45
CA CYS A 85 0.94 -8.17 17.24
C CYS A 85 1.73 -7.08 17.97
N LEU A 86 1.27 -5.81 17.92
CA LEU A 86 1.90 -4.69 18.61
C LEU A 86 1.90 -4.86 20.13
N GLU A 87 0.82 -5.40 20.71
CA GLU A 87 0.71 -5.74 22.15
C GLU A 87 1.73 -6.79 22.60
N GLN A 88 2.18 -7.65 21.68
CA GLN A 88 3.26 -8.60 21.92
C GLN A 88 4.66 -8.01 21.61
N GLY A 89 4.75 -6.69 21.34
CA GLY A 89 6.00 -6.00 21.05
C GLY A 89 6.60 -6.35 19.68
N LYS A 90 5.80 -6.93 18.77
CA LYS A 90 6.26 -7.25 17.40
C LYS A 90 6.28 -6.00 16.53
N ALA A 91 7.31 -5.90 15.70
CA ALA A 91 7.26 -4.95 14.59
C ALA A 91 6.23 -5.41 13.55
N VAL A 92 5.43 -4.48 13.03
CA VAL A 92 4.32 -4.79 12.12
C VAL A 92 4.47 -4.04 10.80
N LEU A 93 4.43 -4.80 9.71
CA LEU A 93 4.16 -4.32 8.36
C LEU A 93 2.76 -4.82 7.97
N CYS A 94 1.80 -3.90 7.82
CA CYS A 94 0.41 -4.28 7.56
C CYS A 94 0.00 -3.87 6.15
N GLU A 95 -0.61 -4.82 5.42
CA GLU A 95 -1.14 -4.57 4.08
C GLU A 95 -2.06 -3.35 4.02
N LYS A 96 -2.05 -2.73 2.83
CA LYS A 96 -2.94 -1.60 2.52
C LYS A 96 -4.39 -2.10 2.21
N PRO A 97 -5.40 -1.28 2.51
CA PRO A 97 -5.33 -0.11 3.37
C PRO A 97 -4.96 -0.51 4.79
N LEU A 98 -4.23 0.34 5.53
CA LEU A 98 -3.78 0.02 6.89
C LEU A 98 -4.93 -0.47 7.77
N ALA A 99 -6.11 0.14 7.61
CA ALA A 99 -7.35 -0.29 8.23
C ALA A 99 -8.57 0.16 7.38
N MET A 100 -9.76 -0.21 7.80
CA MET A 100 -11.02 0.11 7.10
C MET A 100 -11.40 1.59 7.13
N ASN A 101 -10.88 2.37 8.09
CA ASN A 101 -11.17 3.80 8.27
C ASN A 101 -10.13 4.47 9.16
N ALA A 102 -10.17 5.81 9.21
CA ALA A 102 -9.24 6.62 9.97
C ALA A 102 -9.26 6.33 11.48
N SER A 103 -10.42 6.06 12.06
CA SER A 103 -10.54 5.73 13.51
C SER A 103 -9.79 4.44 13.87
N GLN A 104 -9.84 3.43 13.02
CA GLN A 104 -9.07 2.21 13.23
C GLN A 104 -7.56 2.47 13.08
N VAL A 105 -7.15 3.31 12.13
CA VAL A 105 -5.73 3.73 11.98
C VAL A 105 -5.25 4.44 13.26
N GLU A 106 -6.04 5.35 13.82
CA GLU A 106 -5.72 6.02 15.10
C GLU A 106 -5.52 5.02 16.24
N ARG A 107 -6.40 4.01 16.36
CA ARG A 107 -6.24 2.93 17.36
C ARG A 107 -4.93 2.15 17.18
N MET A 108 -4.54 1.84 15.93
CA MET A 108 -3.28 1.15 15.63
C MET A 108 -2.06 2.02 15.98
N MET A 109 -2.12 3.33 15.68
CA MET A 109 -1.07 4.29 16.06
C MET A 109 -0.91 4.37 17.59
N ASP A 110 -2.01 4.44 18.32
CA ASP A 110 -2.00 4.45 19.79
C ASP A 110 -1.42 3.16 20.37
N ALA A 111 -1.74 2.00 19.77
CA ALA A 111 -1.16 0.72 20.18
C ALA A 111 0.35 0.67 19.91
N SER A 112 0.81 1.10 18.73
CA SER A 112 2.23 1.24 18.40
C SER A 112 2.98 2.12 19.43
N ALA A 113 2.40 3.27 19.77
CA ALA A 113 2.99 4.20 20.73
C ALA A 113 3.04 3.60 22.16
N ARG A 114 1.95 3.00 22.63
CA ARG A 114 1.85 2.41 23.99
C ARG A 114 2.81 1.25 24.19
N HIS A 115 2.99 0.42 23.17
CA HIS A 115 3.84 -0.78 23.27
C HIS A 115 5.25 -0.54 22.73
N ASN A 116 5.58 0.71 22.33
CA ASN A 116 6.87 1.09 21.74
C ASN A 116 7.27 0.16 20.58
N ALA A 117 6.30 -0.27 19.78
CA ALA A 117 6.46 -1.23 18.69
C ALA A 117 6.38 -0.55 17.33
N PHE A 118 7.20 -1.00 16.37
CA PHE A 118 7.21 -0.47 15.01
C PHE A 118 5.91 -0.81 14.27
N LEU A 119 5.37 0.18 13.54
CA LEU A 119 4.22 0.00 12.65
C LEU A 119 4.47 0.73 11.32
N MET A 120 4.19 0.07 10.20
CA MET A 120 4.21 0.67 8.86
C MET A 120 3.09 0.08 8.00
N GLU A 121 2.46 0.94 7.20
CA GLU A 121 1.53 0.51 6.15
C GLU A 121 2.30 0.01 4.93
N ALA A 122 1.88 -1.12 4.35
CA ALA A 122 2.49 -1.71 3.17
C ALA A 122 1.97 -1.07 1.87
N VAL A 123 2.13 0.25 1.74
CA VAL A 123 1.96 0.92 0.44
C VAL A 123 3.27 0.82 -0.34
N TRP A 124 3.56 -0.38 -0.80
CA TRP A 124 4.82 -0.74 -1.46
C TRP A 124 5.27 0.20 -2.57
N THR A 125 4.31 0.79 -3.30
CA THR A 125 4.55 1.83 -4.32
C THR A 125 5.42 2.98 -3.81
N ARG A 126 5.33 3.33 -2.51
CA ARG A 126 6.14 4.39 -1.90
C ARG A 126 7.64 4.15 -2.00
N PHE A 127 8.04 2.88 -1.96
CA PHE A 127 9.43 2.45 -1.87
C PHE A 127 10.01 2.02 -3.23
N MET A 128 9.17 2.00 -4.27
CA MET A 128 9.58 1.61 -5.61
C MET A 128 10.57 2.61 -6.23
N PRO A 129 11.64 2.16 -6.90
CA PRO A 129 12.62 3.04 -7.54
C PRO A 129 12.02 4.11 -8.45
N PRO A 130 11.01 3.82 -9.32
CA PRO A 130 10.38 4.87 -10.12
C PRO A 130 9.66 5.93 -9.29
N THR A 131 9.05 5.57 -8.17
CA THR A 131 8.40 6.54 -7.27
C THR A 131 9.46 7.44 -6.60
N LEU A 132 10.58 6.89 -6.17
CA LEU A 132 11.68 7.65 -5.58
C LEU A 132 12.27 8.63 -6.61
N THR A 133 12.55 8.16 -7.83
CA THR A 133 13.04 9.02 -8.93
C THR A 133 12.04 10.11 -9.31
N MET A 134 10.74 9.79 -9.38
CA MET A 134 9.69 10.78 -9.60
C MET A 134 9.74 11.89 -8.54
N LEU A 135 9.88 11.54 -7.26
CA LEU A 135 9.97 12.52 -6.17
C LEU A 135 11.24 13.37 -6.27
N GLU A 136 12.39 12.77 -6.61
CA GLU A 136 13.65 13.49 -6.84
C GLU A 136 13.51 14.49 -7.99
N LEU A 137 12.88 14.11 -9.10
CA LEU A 137 12.62 15.01 -10.23
C LEU A 137 11.69 16.18 -9.85
N ILE A 138 10.67 15.93 -9.03
CA ILE A 138 9.80 17.00 -8.52
C ILE A 138 10.58 17.92 -7.58
N GLN A 139 11.34 17.39 -6.64
CA GLN A 139 12.13 18.16 -5.68
C GLN A 139 13.22 19.00 -6.35
N SER A 140 13.84 18.48 -7.42
CA SER A 140 14.81 19.21 -8.24
C SER A 140 14.18 20.23 -9.19
N ASN A 141 12.86 20.44 -9.11
CA ASN A 141 12.10 21.35 -9.97
C ASN A 141 12.20 21.03 -11.48
N ALA A 142 12.38 19.74 -11.84
CA ALA A 142 12.59 19.32 -13.23
C ALA A 142 11.39 19.61 -14.16
N ILE A 143 10.18 19.74 -13.59
CA ILE A 143 8.94 20.04 -14.32
C ILE A 143 8.31 21.39 -13.89
N GLY A 144 9.01 22.18 -13.08
CA GLY A 144 8.46 23.41 -12.49
C GLY A 144 7.42 23.09 -11.39
N GLN A 145 6.59 24.07 -11.05
CA GLN A 145 5.53 23.87 -10.05
C GLN A 145 4.52 22.84 -10.53
N VAL A 146 4.21 21.84 -9.70
CA VAL A 146 3.17 20.84 -10.02
C VAL A 146 1.80 21.49 -10.05
N THR A 147 1.06 21.28 -11.14
CA THR A 147 -0.26 21.87 -11.39
C THR A 147 -1.36 20.80 -11.48
N ALA A 148 -1.02 19.56 -11.84
CA ALA A 148 -2.01 18.49 -11.86
C ALA A 148 -1.37 17.11 -11.66
N VAL A 149 -2.17 16.19 -11.10
CA VAL A 149 -1.91 14.76 -11.06
C VAL A 149 -3.06 14.03 -11.75
N LYS A 150 -2.73 13.11 -12.66
CA LYS A 150 -3.70 12.18 -13.25
C LYS A 150 -3.23 10.77 -12.96
N ALA A 151 -4.11 9.91 -12.46
CA ALA A 151 -3.81 8.51 -12.26
C ALA A 151 -5.07 7.66 -12.35
N ASP A 152 -4.94 6.49 -12.96
CA ASP A 152 -5.99 5.50 -12.98
C ASP A 152 -5.48 4.15 -12.47
N PHE A 153 -6.42 3.34 -11.97
CA PHE A 153 -6.20 1.95 -11.69
C PHE A 153 -7.50 1.18 -11.95
N GLY A 154 -7.57 0.45 -13.03
CA GLY A 154 -8.76 -0.31 -13.38
C GLY A 154 -8.43 -1.64 -14.04
N PHE A 155 -9.22 -2.66 -13.72
CA PHE A 155 -9.15 -3.96 -14.36
C PHE A 155 -10.51 -4.66 -14.33
N ALA A 156 -10.78 -5.49 -15.37
CA ALA A 156 -11.98 -6.30 -15.42
C ALA A 156 -11.89 -7.48 -14.44
N ALA A 157 -12.50 -7.34 -13.28
CA ALA A 157 -12.59 -8.42 -12.30
C ALA A 157 -13.75 -9.37 -12.63
N ARG A 158 -13.54 -10.67 -12.47
CA ARG A 158 -14.64 -11.63 -12.50
C ARG A 158 -15.53 -11.40 -11.28
N TYR A 159 -16.82 -11.17 -11.52
CA TYR A 159 -17.79 -11.01 -10.44
C TYR A 159 -17.89 -12.26 -9.57
N ASP A 160 -17.69 -12.09 -8.29
CA ASP A 160 -17.81 -13.12 -7.25
C ASP A 160 -18.27 -12.41 -5.96
N PRO A 161 -19.57 -12.50 -5.61
CA PRO A 161 -20.13 -11.78 -4.45
C PRO A 161 -19.57 -12.26 -3.11
N GLU A 162 -19.02 -13.47 -3.04
CA GLU A 162 -18.33 -13.98 -1.85
C GLU A 162 -16.83 -13.66 -1.86
N GLY A 163 -16.32 -13.21 -2.99
CA GLY A 163 -14.92 -12.87 -3.18
C GLY A 163 -14.55 -11.52 -2.57
N ARG A 164 -13.28 -11.35 -2.21
CA ARG A 164 -12.75 -10.17 -1.51
C ARG A 164 -13.10 -8.82 -2.17
N LEU A 165 -13.16 -8.77 -3.50
CA LEU A 165 -13.42 -7.52 -4.23
C LEU A 165 -14.88 -7.07 -4.16
N PHE A 166 -15.81 -8.02 -4.11
CA PHE A 166 -17.25 -7.75 -4.21
C PHE A 166 -18.02 -7.97 -2.92
N ASN A 167 -17.36 -8.49 -1.87
CA ASN A 167 -18.00 -8.74 -0.58
C ASN A 167 -17.78 -7.56 0.39
N PRO A 168 -18.83 -6.79 0.72
CA PRO A 168 -18.70 -5.65 1.65
C PRO A 168 -18.27 -6.08 3.06
N ALA A 169 -18.62 -7.31 3.49
CA ALA A 169 -18.20 -7.85 4.78
C ALA A 169 -16.69 -8.15 4.85
N LEU A 170 -16.00 -8.16 3.72
CA LEU A 170 -14.53 -8.30 3.62
C LEU A 170 -13.82 -6.98 3.29
N GLY A 171 -14.55 -5.85 3.25
CA GLY A 171 -14.01 -4.56 2.86
C GLY A 171 -13.79 -4.46 1.34
N GLY A 172 -14.69 -5.07 0.54
CA GLY A 172 -14.65 -4.99 -0.91
C GLY A 172 -14.96 -3.59 -1.43
N GLY A 173 -14.74 -3.39 -2.71
CA GLY A 173 -14.93 -2.14 -3.43
C GLY A 173 -13.66 -1.66 -4.12
N ALA A 174 -13.84 -0.89 -5.20
CA ALA A 174 -12.74 -0.35 -6.00
C ALA A 174 -11.95 0.70 -5.20
N LEU A 175 -12.62 1.56 -4.44
CA LEU A 175 -11.98 2.67 -3.73
C LEU A 175 -10.94 2.18 -2.72
N LEU A 176 -11.30 1.25 -1.82
CA LEU A 176 -10.39 0.76 -0.79
C LEU A 176 -9.31 -0.17 -1.36
N ASP A 177 -9.65 -1.02 -2.33
CA ASP A 177 -8.67 -1.99 -2.84
C ASP A 177 -7.65 -1.37 -3.79
N ILE A 178 -8.09 -0.58 -4.75
CA ILE A 178 -7.22 0.00 -5.79
C ILE A 178 -7.28 1.52 -5.89
N GLY A 179 -8.37 2.17 -5.48
CA GLY A 179 -8.48 3.63 -5.45
C GLY A 179 -7.54 4.29 -4.44
N ILE A 180 -7.12 3.52 -3.43
CA ILE A 180 -6.06 3.94 -2.50
C ILE A 180 -4.77 4.34 -3.25
N TYR A 181 -4.39 3.69 -4.36
CA TYR A 181 -3.18 4.00 -5.10
C TYR A 181 -3.21 5.39 -5.78
N PRO A 182 -4.23 5.74 -6.60
CA PRO A 182 -4.35 7.10 -7.12
C PRO A 182 -4.48 8.15 -6.02
N ALA A 183 -5.24 7.88 -4.95
CA ALA A 183 -5.38 8.79 -3.81
C ALA A 183 -4.04 8.98 -3.06
N PHE A 184 -3.30 7.91 -2.84
CA PHE A 184 -1.94 7.93 -2.29
C PHE A 184 -1.00 8.80 -3.14
N LEU A 185 -0.99 8.63 -4.46
CA LEU A 185 -0.13 9.42 -5.35
C LEU A 185 -0.46 10.91 -5.27
N ALA A 186 -1.74 11.28 -5.30
CA ALA A 186 -2.17 12.66 -5.16
C ALA A 186 -1.75 13.26 -3.81
N LEU A 187 -1.96 12.52 -2.71
CA LEU A 187 -1.54 12.94 -1.37
C LEU A 187 -0.01 13.07 -1.26
N LEU A 188 0.75 12.16 -1.88
CA LEU A 188 2.21 12.15 -1.87
C LEU A 188 2.80 13.36 -2.62
N VAL A 189 2.19 13.75 -3.75
CA VAL A 189 2.72 14.79 -4.64
C VAL A 189 2.18 16.18 -4.31
N LEU A 190 0.91 16.30 -3.94
CA LEU A 190 0.21 17.59 -3.76
C LEU A 190 -0.17 17.86 -2.29
N GLY A 191 -0.03 16.89 -1.40
CA GLY A 191 -0.49 17.01 -0.01
C GLY A 191 -1.99 16.79 0.13
N ALA A 192 -2.56 17.22 1.26
CA ALA A 192 -3.99 17.10 1.52
C ALA A 192 -4.80 18.09 0.67
N PRO A 193 -5.86 17.65 -0.02
CA PRO A 193 -6.73 18.54 -0.80
C PRO A 193 -7.60 19.40 0.11
N THR A 194 -8.01 20.58 -0.40
CA THR A 194 -8.96 21.44 0.28
C THR A 194 -10.41 21.09 -0.03
N ARG A 195 -10.64 20.42 -1.16
CA ARG A 195 -11.96 19.93 -1.55
C ARG A 195 -11.87 18.59 -2.29
N ILE A 196 -12.83 17.74 -2.00
CA ILE A 196 -12.99 16.42 -2.63
C ILE A 196 -14.33 16.42 -3.37
N ARG A 197 -14.31 15.90 -4.62
CA ARG A 197 -15.51 15.52 -5.37
C ARG A 197 -15.32 14.09 -5.82
N ALA A 198 -16.33 13.27 -5.63
CA ALA A 198 -16.31 11.88 -6.05
C ALA A 198 -17.69 11.44 -6.51
N ALA A 199 -17.71 10.46 -7.39
CA ALA A 199 -18.90 9.75 -7.80
C ALA A 199 -18.58 8.27 -7.99
N SER A 200 -19.45 7.38 -7.52
CA SER A 200 -19.27 5.94 -7.66
C SER A 200 -20.47 5.27 -8.32
N ALA A 201 -20.19 4.29 -9.15
CA ALA A 201 -21.17 3.30 -9.59
C ALA A 201 -21.09 2.09 -8.66
N PHE A 202 -22.19 1.81 -7.97
CA PHE A 202 -22.29 0.67 -7.06
C PHE A 202 -22.82 -0.56 -7.81
N GLY A 203 -22.22 -1.71 -7.52
CA GLY A 203 -22.63 -3.00 -8.08
C GLY A 203 -23.74 -3.70 -7.29
N PRO A 204 -24.18 -4.88 -7.75
CA PRO A 204 -25.26 -5.65 -7.10
C PRO A 204 -24.96 -6.06 -5.67
N SER A 205 -23.70 -6.21 -5.30
CA SER A 205 -23.28 -6.53 -3.92
C SER A 205 -23.26 -5.33 -2.98
N GLY A 206 -23.46 -4.12 -3.50
CA GLY A 206 -23.45 -2.88 -2.73
C GLY A 206 -22.08 -2.24 -2.55
N VAL A 207 -21.01 -2.82 -3.10
CA VAL A 207 -19.69 -2.17 -3.12
C VAL A 207 -19.59 -1.20 -4.31
N ASP A 208 -18.73 -0.20 -4.18
CA ASP A 208 -18.34 0.64 -5.30
C ASP A 208 -17.50 -0.17 -6.29
N GLU A 209 -17.92 -0.20 -7.55
CA GLU A 209 -17.23 -0.93 -8.61
C GLU A 209 -16.46 -0.01 -9.56
N ASP A 210 -16.81 1.28 -9.55
CA ASP A 210 -16.21 2.30 -10.41
C ASP A 210 -16.30 3.64 -9.69
N THR A 211 -15.15 4.28 -9.40
CA THR A 211 -15.08 5.52 -8.62
C THR A 211 -14.20 6.54 -9.32
N GLY A 212 -14.82 7.63 -9.77
CA GLY A 212 -14.13 8.84 -10.23
C GLY A 212 -13.93 9.82 -9.08
N MET A 213 -12.71 10.40 -9.00
CA MET A 213 -12.34 11.34 -7.94
C MET A 213 -11.68 12.59 -8.54
N MET A 214 -12.04 13.75 -8.04
CA MET A 214 -11.37 15.01 -8.33
C MET A 214 -11.04 15.72 -7.02
N PHE A 215 -9.75 16.00 -6.80
CA PHE A 215 -9.26 16.73 -5.63
C PHE A 215 -8.82 18.14 -6.04
N GLU A 216 -9.25 19.13 -5.28
CA GLU A 216 -8.95 20.54 -5.49
C GLU A 216 -7.99 21.04 -4.38
N TYR A 217 -7.03 21.90 -4.74
CA TYR A 217 -6.01 22.41 -3.84
C TYR A 217 -5.99 23.96 -3.86
N ASP A 218 -5.65 24.59 -2.74
CA ASP A 218 -5.64 26.07 -2.60
C ASP A 218 -4.71 26.78 -3.61
N ASN A 219 -3.66 26.09 -4.04
CA ASN A 219 -2.72 26.62 -5.06
C ASN A 219 -3.25 26.50 -6.49
N GLY A 220 -4.49 26.04 -6.68
CA GLY A 220 -5.13 25.84 -7.97
C GLY A 220 -4.75 24.53 -8.68
N ALA A 221 -3.95 23.66 -8.05
CA ALA A 221 -3.67 22.34 -8.58
C ALA A 221 -4.93 21.45 -8.52
N LEU A 222 -4.98 20.45 -9.41
CA LEU A 222 -6.07 19.47 -9.46
C LEU A 222 -5.52 18.04 -9.54
N ALA A 223 -6.16 17.09 -8.86
CA ALA A 223 -5.94 15.68 -9.11
C ALA A 223 -7.19 15.06 -9.77
N HIS A 224 -6.98 14.35 -10.88
CA HIS A 224 -7.99 13.60 -11.63
C HIS A 224 -7.69 12.12 -11.49
N LEU A 225 -8.47 11.41 -10.70
CA LEU A 225 -8.17 10.07 -10.25
C LEU A 225 -9.32 9.13 -10.57
N HIS A 226 -8.99 7.90 -10.88
CA HIS A 226 -9.99 6.91 -11.23
C HIS A 226 -9.60 5.52 -10.74
N ALA A 227 -10.59 4.76 -10.26
CA ALA A 227 -10.44 3.38 -9.86
C ALA A 227 -11.68 2.57 -10.24
N ASN A 228 -11.50 1.41 -10.88
CA ASN A 228 -12.62 0.53 -11.18
C ASN A 228 -12.23 -0.95 -11.23
N ILE A 229 -13.21 -1.82 -10.98
CA ILE A 229 -13.06 -3.28 -11.08
C ILE A 229 -13.96 -3.88 -12.20
N ARG A 230 -14.46 -3.04 -13.12
CA ARG A 230 -15.43 -3.41 -14.16
C ARG A 230 -14.80 -3.62 -15.53
N TYR A 231 -13.74 -2.88 -15.84
CA TYR A 231 -13.06 -2.88 -17.13
C TYR A 231 -11.59 -2.54 -16.98
N ASP A 232 -10.81 -2.94 -17.99
CA ASP A 232 -9.38 -2.64 -18.02
C ASP A 232 -9.14 -1.17 -18.40
N THR A 233 -8.18 -0.53 -17.73
CA THR A 233 -7.67 0.80 -18.05
C THR A 233 -6.17 0.74 -18.34
N PRO A 234 -5.54 1.81 -18.84
CA PRO A 234 -4.09 1.85 -19.07
C PRO A 234 -3.26 1.62 -17.80
N ILE A 235 -3.80 1.95 -16.62
CA ILE A 235 -3.12 1.93 -15.31
C ILE A 235 -1.85 2.78 -15.38
N GLU A 236 -2.01 4.06 -15.75
CA GLU A 236 -0.92 5.03 -15.90
C GLU A 236 -1.06 6.19 -14.91
N ALA A 237 0.06 6.87 -14.64
CA ALA A 237 0.03 8.11 -13.87
C ALA A 237 0.87 9.19 -14.54
N GLN A 238 0.40 10.44 -14.44
CA GLN A 238 1.05 11.61 -15.01
C GLN A 238 1.03 12.76 -14.01
N ILE A 239 2.21 13.33 -13.78
CA ILE A 239 2.40 14.50 -12.93
C ILE A 239 2.75 15.68 -13.83
N TYR A 240 1.86 16.65 -13.93
CA TYR A 240 2.03 17.84 -14.77
C TYR A 240 2.56 19.02 -13.95
N GLY A 241 3.59 19.63 -14.49
CA GLY A 241 4.15 20.89 -13.96
C GLY A 241 4.10 22.01 -15.00
N THR A 242 4.51 23.19 -14.58
CA THR A 242 4.48 24.42 -15.45
C THR A 242 5.46 24.35 -16.61
N THR A 243 6.52 23.54 -16.54
CA THR A 243 7.59 23.45 -17.54
C THR A 243 7.77 22.05 -18.13
N GLY A 244 6.99 21.07 -17.69
CA GLY A 244 7.07 19.68 -18.16
C GLY A 244 6.10 18.76 -17.47
N HIS A 245 6.25 17.46 -17.69
CA HIS A 245 5.50 16.44 -16.97
C HIS A 245 6.32 15.15 -16.82
N ILE A 246 5.95 14.35 -15.82
CA ILE A 246 6.47 13.00 -15.61
C ILE A 246 5.37 12.01 -15.94
N HIS A 247 5.69 11.00 -16.75
CA HIS A 247 4.79 9.91 -17.10
C HIS A 247 5.32 8.61 -16.47
N LEU A 248 4.56 8.06 -15.54
CA LEU A 248 4.74 6.70 -15.02
C LEU A 248 3.90 5.76 -15.90
N HIS A 249 4.57 4.87 -16.61
CA HIS A 249 3.94 3.98 -17.59
C HIS A 249 3.07 2.90 -16.96
N SER A 250 2.41 2.10 -17.81
CA SER A 250 1.42 1.10 -17.41
C SER A 250 1.84 0.26 -16.21
N ARG A 251 0.89 0.03 -15.30
CA ARG A 251 1.07 -0.48 -13.94
C ARG A 251 1.98 0.44 -13.11
N TRP A 252 1.72 1.74 -13.20
CA TRP A 252 2.49 2.80 -12.59
C TRP A 252 2.84 2.58 -11.10
N HIS A 253 1.98 1.90 -10.35
CA HIS A 253 2.19 1.59 -8.94
C HIS A 253 3.39 0.66 -8.68
N HIS A 254 3.91 0.00 -9.72
CA HIS A 254 5.16 -0.76 -9.74
C HIS A 254 5.82 -0.72 -11.12
N ALA A 255 5.77 0.43 -11.78
CA ALA A 255 6.36 0.62 -13.11
C ALA A 255 7.86 0.27 -13.12
N ARG A 256 8.34 -0.13 -14.29
CA ARG A 256 9.78 -0.33 -14.55
C ARG A 256 10.34 0.75 -15.48
N GLU A 257 9.52 1.73 -15.81
CA GLU A 257 9.90 2.85 -16.66
C GLU A 257 9.10 4.09 -16.27
N LEU A 258 9.77 5.25 -16.28
CA LEU A 258 9.13 6.56 -16.29
C LEU A 258 9.77 7.44 -17.38
N THR A 259 9.02 8.40 -17.90
CA THR A 259 9.51 9.37 -18.88
C THR A 259 9.32 10.78 -18.35
N LEU A 260 10.42 11.54 -18.34
CA LEU A 260 10.40 12.98 -18.09
C LEU A 260 10.28 13.74 -19.41
N HIS A 261 9.25 14.55 -19.54
CA HIS A 261 9.03 15.45 -20.65
C HIS A 261 9.26 16.90 -20.18
N ARG A 262 10.20 17.58 -20.78
CA ARG A 262 10.43 19.02 -20.57
C ARG A 262 10.14 19.80 -21.84
N LYS A 263 9.54 20.97 -21.71
CA LYS A 263 9.20 21.81 -22.84
C LYS A 263 10.48 22.17 -23.62
N GLY A 264 10.48 21.89 -24.92
CA GLY A 264 11.61 22.19 -25.82
C GLY A 264 12.78 21.21 -25.75
N SER A 265 12.64 20.09 -25.03
CA SER A 265 13.69 19.06 -24.90
C SER A 265 13.19 17.70 -25.41
N THR A 266 14.11 16.84 -25.78
CA THR A 266 13.82 15.41 -26.04
C THR A 266 13.38 14.74 -24.74
N PRO A 267 12.37 13.88 -24.78
CA PRO A 267 11.97 13.09 -23.59
C PRO A 267 13.13 12.26 -23.04
N GLU A 268 13.26 12.22 -21.74
CA GLU A 268 14.25 11.45 -21.03
C GLU A 268 13.58 10.22 -20.37
N VAL A 269 14.07 9.03 -20.68
CA VAL A 269 13.50 7.77 -20.23
C VAL A 269 14.38 7.15 -19.16
N PHE A 270 13.80 6.87 -18.00
CA PHE A 270 14.43 6.18 -16.87
C PHE A 270 13.92 4.74 -16.83
N ARG A 271 14.82 3.76 -16.85
CA ARG A 271 14.50 2.34 -16.75
C ARG A 271 15.04 1.75 -15.47
N PHE A 272 14.23 0.91 -14.83
CA PHE A 272 14.53 0.31 -13.53
C PHE A 272 14.53 -1.21 -13.68
N ASP A 273 15.70 -1.79 -13.46
CA ASP A 273 15.87 -3.23 -13.41
C ASP A 273 16.10 -3.67 -11.95
N TYR A 274 15.17 -4.43 -11.43
CA TYR A 274 15.24 -5.00 -10.09
C TYR A 274 14.62 -6.40 -10.07
N PRO A 275 15.17 -7.32 -9.25
CA PRO A 275 14.61 -8.66 -9.12
C PRO A 275 13.24 -8.58 -8.41
N GLY A 276 12.44 -9.63 -8.58
CA GLY A 276 11.13 -9.74 -7.91
C GLY A 276 10.06 -8.80 -8.42
N LEU A 277 9.07 -8.58 -7.60
CA LEU A 277 7.92 -7.71 -7.89
C LEU A 277 8.05 -6.31 -7.28
N GLY A 278 8.88 -6.15 -6.23
CA GLY A 278 9.11 -4.88 -5.55
C GLY A 278 8.70 -4.85 -4.07
N TYR A 279 8.11 -5.92 -3.53
CA TYR A 279 7.76 -6.01 -2.10
C TYR A 279 8.99 -6.04 -1.19
N GLN A 280 10.15 -6.45 -1.71
CA GLN A 280 11.40 -6.41 -0.96
C GLN A 280 11.77 -4.99 -0.51
N PHE A 281 11.43 -3.94 -1.26
CA PHE A 281 11.81 -2.57 -0.90
C PHE A 281 11.12 -2.06 0.36
N GLU A 282 9.86 -2.41 0.59
CA GLU A 282 9.18 -2.06 1.85
C GLU A 282 9.70 -2.91 3.02
N ALA A 283 10.05 -4.18 2.78
CA ALA A 283 10.68 -5.02 3.79
C ALA A 283 12.08 -4.50 4.19
N GLU A 284 12.90 -4.05 3.22
CA GLU A 284 14.18 -3.37 3.47
C GLU A 284 14.00 -2.12 4.32
N GLU A 285 12.99 -1.29 4.02
CA GLU A 285 12.70 -0.08 4.79
C GLU A 285 12.34 -0.40 6.24
N VAL A 286 11.51 -1.42 6.48
CA VAL A 286 11.19 -1.88 7.85
C VAL A 286 12.47 -2.24 8.60
N MET A 287 13.33 -3.07 8.01
CA MET A 287 14.59 -3.51 8.65
C MET A 287 15.53 -2.33 8.89
N ARG A 288 15.66 -1.40 7.92
CA ARG A 288 16.44 -0.17 8.06
C ARG A 288 15.95 0.69 9.23
N CYS A 289 14.63 0.85 9.37
CA CYS A 289 14.05 1.60 10.48
C CYS A 289 14.32 0.95 11.82
N LEU A 290 14.20 -0.37 11.91
CA LEU A 290 14.49 -1.12 13.15
C LEU A 290 15.97 -1.05 13.53
N ASP A 291 16.90 -1.12 12.57
CA ASP A 291 18.33 -0.92 12.81
C ASP A 291 18.64 0.49 13.35
N ALA A 292 17.86 1.50 12.91
CA ALA A 292 17.95 2.87 13.39
C ALA A 292 17.17 3.14 14.70
N GLY A 293 16.50 2.14 15.27
CA GLY A 293 15.71 2.28 16.50
C GLY A 293 14.42 3.13 16.31
N LEU A 294 13.93 3.23 15.08
CA LEU A 294 12.72 3.99 14.77
C LEU A 294 11.47 3.13 15.00
N ARG A 295 10.33 3.78 15.28
CA ARG A 295 9.01 3.14 15.46
C ARG A 295 8.10 3.26 14.24
N GLU A 296 8.47 4.06 13.27
CA GLU A 296 7.80 4.25 11.99
C GLU A 296 8.82 4.62 10.91
N SER A 297 8.44 4.50 9.64
CA SER A 297 9.30 4.95 8.55
C SER A 297 9.18 6.47 8.34
N PRO A 298 10.29 7.22 8.26
CA PRO A 298 10.24 8.62 7.86
C PRO A 298 9.82 8.81 6.39
N LEU A 299 9.90 7.75 5.58
CA LEU A 299 9.45 7.80 4.18
C LEU A 299 7.94 7.61 4.05
N LEU A 300 7.31 6.90 4.99
CA LEU A 300 5.86 6.69 5.08
C LEU A 300 5.44 6.76 6.56
N PRO A 301 5.44 7.96 7.16
CA PRO A 301 5.11 8.09 8.57
C PRO A 301 3.62 7.84 8.83
N LEU A 302 3.29 7.39 10.03
CA LEU A 302 1.92 6.99 10.39
C LEU A 302 0.89 8.12 10.22
N HIS A 303 1.31 9.38 10.40
CA HIS A 303 0.43 10.51 10.13
C HIS A 303 0.05 10.63 8.65
N PHE A 304 0.90 10.16 7.72
CA PHE A 304 0.58 10.08 6.30
C PHE A 304 -0.49 8.99 6.05
N SER A 305 -0.33 7.79 6.64
CA SER A 305 -1.32 6.71 6.57
C SER A 305 -2.67 7.15 7.16
N LEU A 306 -2.66 7.90 8.27
CA LEU A 306 -3.86 8.49 8.83
C LEU A 306 -4.51 9.52 7.87
N SER A 307 -3.70 10.37 7.25
CA SER A 307 -4.21 11.33 6.26
C SER A 307 -4.79 10.64 5.04
N LEU A 308 -4.17 9.56 4.57
CA LEU A 308 -4.67 8.73 3.47
C LEU A 308 -6.00 8.06 3.84
N ALA A 309 -6.11 7.48 5.03
CA ALA A 309 -7.37 6.90 5.51
C ALA A 309 -8.49 7.96 5.62
N LYS A 310 -8.20 9.15 6.17
CA LYS A 310 -9.16 10.27 6.22
C LYS A 310 -9.60 10.71 4.82
N LEU A 311 -8.67 10.74 3.87
CA LEU A 311 -8.96 11.08 2.47
C LEU A 311 -9.90 10.04 1.83
N LEU A 312 -9.66 8.74 2.06
CA LEU A 312 -10.53 7.67 1.55
C LEU A 312 -11.92 7.71 2.21
N ASP A 313 -12.00 7.92 3.54
CA ASP A 313 -13.27 8.07 4.26
C ASP A 313 -14.11 9.24 3.69
N GLN A 314 -13.48 10.39 3.47
CA GLN A 314 -14.15 11.56 2.90
C GLN A 314 -14.57 11.33 1.44
N THR A 315 -13.73 10.65 0.66
CA THR A 315 -14.04 10.29 -0.73
C THR A 315 -15.25 9.35 -0.80
N ALA A 316 -15.30 8.34 0.07
CA ALA A 316 -16.44 7.43 0.15
C ALA A 316 -17.75 8.15 0.53
N LEU A 317 -17.68 9.08 1.50
CA LEU A 317 -18.82 9.90 1.90
C LEU A 317 -19.32 10.81 0.77
N GLU A 318 -18.40 11.41 0.00
CA GLU A 318 -18.76 12.27 -1.12
C GLU A 318 -19.37 11.45 -2.27
N ALA A 319 -18.83 10.26 -2.56
CA ALA A 319 -19.29 9.37 -3.62
C ALA A 319 -20.65 8.72 -3.34
N ALA A 320 -21.10 8.70 -2.08
CA ALA A 320 -22.40 8.18 -1.65
C ALA A 320 -23.54 9.22 -1.71
N ARG A 321 -23.23 10.49 -2.03
CA ARG A 321 -24.21 11.60 -2.17
C ARG A 321 -24.81 11.62 -3.57
#